data_404a73738df314dc643a3bcdf333e3ba
#
_entry.id   404a73738df314dc643a3bcdf333e3ba
#
_cell.length_a   1.000
_cell.length_b   1.000
_cell.length_c   1.000
_cell.angle_alpha   90.00
_cell.angle_beta   90.00
_cell.angle_gamma   90.00
#
_symmetry.space_group_name_H-M   'P 1'
#
loop_
_entity.id
_entity.type
_entity.pdbx_description
1 polymer ?
#
loop_
_entity_poly.entity_id
_entity_poly.type
_entity_poly.pdbx_seq_one_letter_code
_entity_poly.pdbx_strand_id
1 'polypeptide(L)'
;MINYIIQVMLFQVLFLIVYDFVLSKETFFTKNRWYLLMSAIMSFCIPFIQIPSFQKVVSNGVRILLPEIVLSPQNMIEKTEVYQNFSGGLIVFWLGFLFFLGLFSFKVYKLIILIIKNSIEKKDSYTLIMLPNSKKAFSFFNYIFLGTDINELEKEKIISHELIHCKQKHSLDLLFFESLKILMWFNPLLYIYQKRITTVHEYISDAIILKSADKKLYMNTLVNQLFDVENISFVNQFYKHSQLKKRIMMITKEKSNKMKQTKYLLLVPILASMLFYTACSNTKNEIIKKEVEETVIESTETDETEAVEVEDIVEEVIEDVPFTIIEDVPVF
;
A
#
# COMPACT_ATOMS: atom_id res chain seq x y z
N MET A 1 1.32 -18.35 1.10
CA MET A 1 1.57 -16.97 1.58
C MET A 1 2.32 -16.11 0.57
N ILE A 2 3.43 -16.55 -0.02
CA ILE A 2 4.23 -15.76 -0.97
C ILE A 2 3.40 -15.33 -2.19
N ASN A 3 2.63 -16.23 -2.80
CA ASN A 3 1.77 -15.93 -3.95
C ASN A 3 0.76 -14.82 -3.66
N TYR A 4 0.16 -14.82 -2.46
CA TYR A 4 -0.75 -13.76 -2.03
C TYR A 4 -0.04 -12.39 -1.96
N ILE A 5 1.15 -12.34 -1.36
CA ILE A 5 1.94 -11.12 -1.25
C ILE A 5 2.30 -10.57 -2.64
N ILE A 6 2.74 -11.44 -3.54
CA ILE A 6 3.06 -11.07 -4.93
C ILE A 6 1.82 -10.52 -5.65
N GLN A 7 0.65 -11.16 -5.51
CA GLN A 7 -0.60 -10.70 -6.10
C GLN A 7 -0.99 -9.31 -5.56
N VAL A 8 -0.93 -9.11 -4.24
CA VAL A 8 -1.20 -7.81 -3.61
C VAL A 8 -0.28 -6.73 -4.20
N MET A 9 1.03 -7.00 -4.28
CA MET A 9 2.00 -6.05 -4.84
C MET A 9 1.72 -5.77 -6.33
N LEU A 10 1.42 -6.78 -7.13
CA LEU A 10 1.05 -6.63 -8.53
C LEU A 10 -0.17 -5.70 -8.69
N PHE A 11 -1.22 -5.92 -7.90
CA PHE A 11 -2.42 -5.10 -7.95
C PHE A 11 -2.16 -3.66 -7.51
N GLN A 12 -1.32 -3.46 -6.50
CA GLN A 12 -0.89 -2.12 -6.08
C GLN A 12 -0.12 -1.39 -7.19
N VAL A 13 0.76 -2.09 -7.92
CA VAL A 13 1.46 -1.51 -9.08
C VAL A 13 0.46 -1.08 -10.14
N LEU A 14 -0.49 -1.93 -10.52
CA LEU A 14 -1.51 -1.61 -11.53
C LEU A 14 -2.33 -0.38 -11.13
N PHE A 15 -2.81 -0.32 -9.88
CA PHE A 15 -3.54 0.85 -9.39
C PHE A 15 -2.69 2.13 -9.38
N LEU A 16 -1.41 2.05 -8.99
CA LEU A 16 -0.52 3.20 -9.01
C LEU A 16 -0.22 3.68 -10.43
N ILE A 17 -0.07 2.78 -11.40
CA ILE A 17 0.09 3.12 -12.81
C ILE A 17 -1.13 3.92 -13.29
N VAL A 18 -2.34 3.44 -13.03
CA VAL A 18 -3.58 4.16 -13.40
C VAL A 18 -3.63 5.53 -12.73
N TYR A 19 -3.30 5.61 -11.45
CA TYR A 19 -3.26 6.88 -10.74
C TYR A 19 -2.27 7.84 -11.39
N ASP A 20 -1.02 7.43 -11.58
CA ASP A 20 0.06 8.32 -12.03
C ASP A 20 -0.13 8.78 -13.48
N PHE A 21 -0.58 7.91 -14.38
CA PHE A 21 -0.73 8.24 -15.80
C PHE A 21 -2.06 8.91 -16.15
N VAL A 22 -3.14 8.57 -15.45
CA VAL A 22 -4.51 8.95 -15.83
C VAL A 22 -5.12 9.98 -14.87
N LEU A 23 -5.06 9.72 -13.55
CA LEU A 23 -5.82 10.46 -12.55
C LEU A 23 -5.03 11.62 -11.92
N SER A 24 -3.72 11.46 -11.71
CA SER A 24 -2.87 12.42 -11.01
C SER A 24 -2.86 13.81 -11.66
N LYS A 25 -3.16 13.85 -12.94
CA LYS A 25 -3.20 15.10 -13.73
C LYS A 25 -4.53 15.83 -13.65
N GLU A 26 -5.58 15.25 -13.05
CA GLU A 26 -6.91 15.86 -13.00
C GLU A 26 -7.14 16.59 -11.66
N THR A 27 -7.99 17.63 -11.68
CA THR A 27 -8.25 18.48 -10.51
C THR A 27 -9.34 17.93 -9.59
N PHE A 28 -9.70 16.66 -9.71
CA PHE A 28 -10.68 15.99 -8.83
C PHE A 28 -10.03 15.46 -7.56
N PHE A 29 -9.40 16.33 -6.77
CA PHE A 29 -8.54 15.94 -5.65
C PHE A 29 -9.22 15.06 -4.62
N THR A 30 -10.45 15.36 -4.23
CA THR A 30 -11.21 14.52 -3.27
C THR A 30 -11.46 13.11 -3.83
N LYS A 31 -11.77 12.98 -5.13
CA LYS A 31 -11.93 11.66 -5.77
C LYS A 31 -10.60 10.91 -5.85
N ASN A 32 -9.51 11.62 -6.15
CA ASN A 32 -8.17 11.06 -6.16
C ASN A 32 -7.74 10.54 -4.78
N ARG A 33 -8.10 11.24 -3.68
CA ARG A 33 -7.90 10.77 -2.31
C ARG A 33 -8.60 9.44 -2.07
N TRP A 34 -9.90 9.38 -2.37
CA TRP A 34 -10.68 8.15 -2.20
C TRP A 34 -10.17 7.03 -3.09
N TYR A 35 -9.75 7.33 -4.32
CA TYR A 35 -9.13 6.35 -5.21
C TYR A 35 -7.90 5.70 -4.56
N LEU A 36 -6.97 6.49 -4.02
CA LEU A 36 -5.75 5.98 -3.40
C LEU A 36 -6.04 5.12 -2.16
N LEU A 37 -6.99 5.54 -1.31
CA LEU A 37 -7.38 4.76 -0.14
C LEU A 37 -8.05 3.44 -0.53
N MET A 38 -9.07 3.51 -1.41
CA MET A 38 -9.83 2.33 -1.81
C MET A 38 -8.99 1.36 -2.63
N SER A 39 -8.14 1.83 -3.54
CA SER A 39 -7.26 0.94 -4.32
C SER A 39 -6.24 0.22 -3.44
N ALA A 40 -5.71 0.87 -2.39
CA ALA A 40 -4.87 0.19 -1.41
C ALA A 40 -5.63 -0.93 -0.70
N ILE A 41 -6.87 -0.68 -0.21
CA ILE A 41 -7.70 -1.70 0.45
C ILE A 41 -8.06 -2.82 -0.53
N MET A 42 -8.52 -2.47 -1.74
CA MET A 42 -8.93 -3.45 -2.76
C MET A 42 -7.79 -4.37 -3.18
N SER A 43 -6.55 -3.89 -3.19
CA SER A 43 -5.39 -4.74 -3.50
C SER A 43 -5.22 -5.90 -2.52
N PHE A 44 -5.63 -5.73 -1.26
CA PHE A 44 -5.64 -6.81 -0.26
C PHE A 44 -6.88 -7.70 -0.35
N CYS A 45 -8.04 -7.14 -0.71
CA CYS A 45 -9.31 -7.87 -0.73
C CYS A 45 -9.47 -8.74 -1.99
N ILE A 46 -9.03 -8.26 -3.16
CA ILE A 46 -9.22 -8.96 -4.43
C ILE A 46 -8.68 -10.39 -4.44
N PRO A 47 -7.49 -10.70 -3.91
CA PRO A 47 -6.97 -12.06 -3.89
C PRO A 47 -7.84 -13.07 -3.12
N PHE A 48 -8.68 -12.60 -2.17
CA PHE A 48 -9.61 -13.46 -1.44
C PHE A 48 -10.90 -13.75 -2.20
N ILE A 49 -11.20 -13.00 -3.27
CA ILE A 49 -12.43 -13.17 -4.04
C ILE A 49 -12.23 -14.32 -5.04
N GLN A 50 -12.81 -15.46 -4.74
CA GLN A 50 -12.84 -16.64 -5.60
C GLN A 50 -14.18 -16.70 -6.32
N ILE A 51 -14.16 -16.74 -7.66
CA ILE A 51 -15.37 -16.86 -8.48
C ILE A 51 -15.42 -18.26 -9.08
N PRO A 52 -16.17 -19.21 -8.49
CA PRO A 52 -16.17 -20.61 -8.92
C PRO A 52 -16.71 -20.82 -10.36
N SER A 53 -17.47 -19.86 -10.88
CA SER A 53 -18.03 -19.95 -12.23
C SER A 53 -16.99 -19.86 -13.35
N PHE A 54 -15.86 -19.17 -13.12
CA PHE A 54 -14.77 -19.08 -14.09
C PHE A 54 -13.84 -20.31 -14.06
N GLN A 55 -13.81 -21.05 -12.96
CA GLN A 55 -13.00 -22.26 -12.81
C GLN A 55 -13.43 -23.35 -13.78
N LYS A 56 -14.73 -23.48 -14.07
CA LYS A 56 -15.28 -24.51 -14.99
C LYS A 56 -14.94 -24.25 -16.46
N VAL A 57 -14.70 -23.02 -16.87
CA VAL A 57 -14.45 -22.67 -18.27
C VAL A 57 -13.01 -23.01 -18.70
N VAL A 58 -12.06 -22.92 -17.77
CA VAL A 58 -10.63 -23.15 -18.07
C VAL A 58 -10.26 -24.64 -18.02
N SER A 59 -10.93 -25.44 -17.21
CA SER A 59 -10.62 -26.88 -17.03
C SER A 59 -10.95 -27.78 -18.23
N ASN A 60 -11.75 -27.32 -19.20
CA ASN A 60 -12.18 -28.13 -20.34
C ASN A 60 -11.31 -27.98 -21.59
N GLY A 61 -10.26 -27.14 -21.59
CA GLY A 61 -9.57 -26.75 -22.84
C GLY A 61 -8.24 -27.45 -23.12
N VAL A 62 -7.53 -28.01 -22.15
CA VAL A 62 -6.18 -28.60 -22.40
C VAL A 62 -5.97 -29.84 -21.55
N ARG A 63 -6.51 -30.98 -21.97
CA ARG A 63 -5.99 -32.27 -21.53
C ARG A 63 -4.83 -32.65 -22.47
N ILE A 64 -3.62 -32.23 -22.15
CA ILE A 64 -2.41 -32.82 -22.76
C ILE A 64 -2.22 -34.14 -22.03
N LEU A 65 -2.57 -35.24 -22.69
CA LEU A 65 -2.17 -36.57 -22.24
C LEU A 65 -0.64 -36.68 -22.34
N LEU A 66 0.05 -36.40 -21.26
CA LEU A 66 1.45 -36.74 -21.13
C LEU A 66 1.56 -38.26 -20.97
N PRO A 67 2.54 -38.94 -21.60
CA PRO A 67 2.75 -40.36 -21.40
C PRO A 67 3.12 -40.61 -19.93
N GLU A 68 2.54 -41.66 -19.39
CA GLU A 68 2.73 -42.16 -18.06
C GLU A 68 4.21 -42.45 -17.79
N ILE A 69 4.88 -41.61 -17.00
CA ILE A 69 6.24 -41.89 -16.51
C ILE A 69 6.04 -42.60 -15.16
N VAL A 70 6.14 -43.92 -15.19
CA VAL A 70 6.18 -44.74 -13.96
C VAL A 70 7.51 -44.47 -13.25
N LEU A 71 7.50 -43.56 -12.32
CA LEU A 71 8.60 -43.42 -11.36
C LEU A 71 8.32 -44.37 -10.21
N SER A 72 9.04 -45.49 -10.15
CA SER A 72 9.02 -46.40 -9.03
C SER A 72 9.72 -45.74 -7.83
N PRO A 73 9.00 -45.39 -6.76
CA PRO A 73 9.65 -44.89 -5.54
C PRO A 73 10.12 -46.07 -4.68
N GLN A 74 11.23 -46.69 -5.07
CA GLN A 74 11.94 -47.55 -4.13
C GLN A 74 12.90 -46.72 -3.28
N ASN A 75 12.60 -46.68 -1.99
CA ASN A 75 13.48 -46.34 -0.86
C ASN A 75 13.91 -44.86 -0.73
N MET A 76 12.99 -44.00 -0.25
CA MET A 76 13.35 -42.82 0.53
C MET A 76 12.30 -42.55 1.64
N ILE A 77 12.10 -43.53 2.52
CA ILE A 77 11.55 -43.22 3.84
C ILE A 77 12.74 -43.17 4.80
N GLU A 78 13.57 -42.15 4.67
CA GLU A 78 14.32 -41.71 5.83
C GLU A 78 13.31 -40.96 6.71
N LYS A 79 13.19 -41.43 7.96
CA LYS A 79 12.42 -40.77 9.00
C LYS A 79 12.95 -39.36 9.17
N THR A 80 12.35 -38.42 8.45
CA THR A 80 12.54 -37.00 8.74
C THR A 80 11.85 -36.76 10.06
N GLU A 81 12.63 -36.68 11.14
CA GLU A 81 12.12 -36.13 12.39
C GLU A 81 11.50 -34.79 12.04
N VAL A 82 10.21 -34.65 12.37
CA VAL A 82 9.46 -33.40 12.24
C VAL A 82 10.07 -32.42 13.25
N TYR A 83 11.25 -31.90 12.96
CA TYR A 83 11.62 -30.60 13.45
C TYR A 83 10.60 -29.66 12.79
N GLN A 84 9.68 -29.13 13.59
CA GLN A 84 8.97 -27.91 13.22
C GLN A 84 10.06 -26.91 12.84
N ASN A 85 10.38 -26.83 11.57
CA ASN A 85 11.26 -25.82 11.03
C ASN A 85 10.55 -24.51 11.25
N PHE A 86 10.89 -23.85 12.36
CA PHE A 86 10.61 -22.45 12.53
C PHE A 86 11.22 -21.79 11.29
N SER A 87 10.38 -21.57 10.29
CA SER A 87 10.81 -21.04 9.00
C SER A 87 11.54 -19.74 9.32
N GLY A 88 12.86 -19.69 9.01
CA GLY A 88 13.68 -18.49 9.26
C GLY A 88 13.01 -17.23 8.72
N GLY A 89 12.18 -17.38 7.68
CA GLY A 89 11.36 -16.30 7.11
C GLY A 89 10.34 -15.73 8.08
N LEU A 90 9.71 -16.54 8.94
CA LEU A 90 8.78 -16.05 9.97
C LEU A 90 9.52 -15.23 11.03
N ILE A 91 10.71 -15.66 11.44
CA ILE A 91 11.53 -14.92 12.41
C ILE A 91 11.90 -13.53 11.82
N VAL A 92 12.39 -13.49 10.59
CA VAL A 92 12.73 -12.23 9.89
C VAL A 92 11.50 -11.33 9.75
N PHE A 93 10.34 -11.91 9.42
CA PHE A 93 9.08 -11.15 9.31
C PHE A 93 8.72 -10.49 10.64
N TRP A 94 8.71 -11.25 11.75
CA TRP A 94 8.36 -10.72 13.07
C TRP A 94 9.38 -9.71 13.60
N LEU A 95 10.68 -9.92 13.35
CA LEU A 95 11.71 -8.95 13.69
C LEU A 95 11.51 -7.63 12.95
N GLY A 96 11.24 -7.69 11.65
CA GLY A 96 10.90 -6.50 10.86
C GLY A 96 9.65 -5.80 11.36
N PHE A 97 8.57 -6.56 11.62
CA PHE A 97 7.32 -6.02 12.16
C PHE A 97 7.55 -5.28 13.51
N LEU A 98 8.23 -5.91 14.45
CA LEU A 98 8.52 -5.32 15.76
C LEU A 98 9.43 -4.09 15.64
N PHE A 99 10.40 -4.11 14.74
CA PHE A 99 11.28 -2.97 14.48
C PHE A 99 10.49 -1.76 13.96
N PHE A 100 9.64 -1.94 12.93
CA PHE A 100 8.84 -0.85 12.38
C PHE A 100 7.75 -0.36 13.35
N LEU A 101 7.17 -1.27 14.14
CA LEU A 101 6.23 -0.93 15.22
C LEU A 101 6.93 -0.07 16.29
N GLY A 102 8.16 -0.44 16.67
CA GLY A 102 8.98 0.34 17.60
C GLY A 102 9.29 1.75 17.08
N LEU A 103 9.68 1.87 15.80
CA LEU A 103 9.90 3.18 15.16
C LEU A 103 8.63 4.04 15.14
N PHE A 104 7.48 3.44 14.83
CA PHE A 104 6.20 4.13 14.85
C PHE A 104 5.84 4.59 16.27
N SER A 105 5.94 3.70 17.26
CA SER A 105 5.68 4.01 18.67
C SER A 105 6.58 5.15 19.18
N PHE A 106 7.84 5.16 18.77
CA PHE A 106 8.77 6.23 19.10
C PHE A 106 8.37 7.59 18.47
N LYS A 107 7.86 7.59 17.21
CA LYS A 107 7.32 8.81 16.59
C LYS A 107 6.10 9.33 17.35
N VAL A 108 5.18 8.44 17.73
CA VAL A 108 3.98 8.79 18.50
C VAL A 108 4.36 9.30 19.88
N TYR A 109 5.29 8.63 20.57
CA TYR A 109 5.80 9.06 21.86
C TYR A 109 6.40 10.49 21.81
N LYS A 110 7.22 10.79 20.79
CA LYS A 110 7.75 12.15 20.57
C LYS A 110 6.63 13.18 20.39
N LEU A 111 5.58 12.82 19.64
CA LEU A 111 4.46 13.72 19.44
C LEU A 111 3.68 13.99 20.73
N ILE A 112 3.47 12.95 21.55
CA ILE A 112 2.82 13.08 22.87
C ILE A 112 3.64 13.99 23.79
N ILE A 113 4.96 13.79 23.87
CA ILE A 113 5.84 14.65 24.64
C ILE A 113 5.74 16.12 24.16
N LEU A 114 5.68 16.32 22.85
CA LEU A 114 5.57 17.65 22.27
C LEU A 114 4.27 18.34 22.70
N ILE A 115 3.17 17.58 22.81
CA ILE A 115 1.88 18.08 23.32
C ILE A 115 1.99 18.44 24.80
N ILE A 116 2.60 17.57 25.62
CA ILE A 116 2.64 17.75 27.09
C ILE A 116 3.59 18.88 27.50
N LYS A 117 4.72 19.03 26.79
CA LYS A 117 5.77 20.00 27.18
C LYS A 117 5.49 21.45 26.78
N ASN A 118 4.61 21.68 25.81
CA ASN A 118 4.42 23.01 25.25
C ASN A 118 3.11 23.65 25.71
N SER A 119 3.03 24.97 25.61
CA SER A 119 1.83 25.73 25.96
C SER A 119 0.68 25.39 25.02
N ILE A 120 -0.49 25.14 25.60
CA ILE A 120 -1.70 24.74 24.91
C ILE A 120 -2.70 25.87 24.95
N GLU A 121 -3.13 26.34 23.80
CA GLU A 121 -4.22 27.30 23.64
C GLU A 121 -5.43 26.63 22.96
N LYS A 122 -6.49 26.42 23.70
CA LYS A 122 -7.74 25.84 23.15
C LYS A 122 -8.52 26.89 22.41
N LYS A 123 -8.89 26.61 21.16
CA LYS A 123 -9.82 27.35 20.32
C LYS A 123 -11.08 26.47 20.07
N ASP A 124 -12.17 27.04 19.64
CA ASP A 124 -13.45 26.32 19.45
C ASP A 124 -13.34 25.10 18.52
N SER A 125 -12.52 25.17 17.49
CA SER A 125 -12.41 24.12 16.44
C SER A 125 -11.07 23.40 16.39
N TYR A 126 -10.07 23.84 17.14
CA TYR A 126 -8.73 23.23 17.16
C TYR A 126 -7.97 23.61 18.44
N THR A 127 -6.91 22.89 18.72
CA THR A 127 -6.01 23.18 19.82
C THR A 127 -4.66 23.63 19.26
N LEU A 128 -4.23 24.84 19.59
CA LEU A 128 -2.96 25.40 19.16
C LEU A 128 -1.88 25.06 20.18
N ILE A 129 -0.72 24.60 19.69
CA ILE A 129 0.46 24.28 20.49
C ILE A 129 1.62 25.10 19.95
N MET A 130 2.19 25.94 20.81
CA MET A 130 3.31 26.81 20.44
C MET A 130 4.63 26.08 20.60
N LEU A 131 5.42 26.00 19.51
CA LEU A 131 6.74 25.37 19.51
C LEU A 131 7.83 26.42 19.70
N PRO A 132 8.57 26.42 20.83
CA PRO A 132 9.63 27.39 21.07
C PRO A 132 10.78 27.20 20.08
N ASN A 133 11.39 28.31 19.66
CA ASN A 133 12.57 28.37 18.79
C ASN A 133 12.39 27.54 17.49
N SER A 134 11.24 27.66 16.86
CA SER A 134 10.90 26.90 15.65
C SER A 134 10.18 27.76 14.63
N LYS A 135 10.50 27.55 13.35
CA LYS A 135 9.73 28.08 12.19
C LYS A 135 8.81 27.01 11.58
N LYS A 136 8.59 25.87 12.26
CA LYS A 136 7.79 24.77 11.74
C LYS A 136 6.32 24.95 12.07
N ALA A 137 5.46 24.59 11.13
CA ALA A 137 4.04 24.42 11.36
C ALA A 137 3.61 23.07 10.79
N PHE A 138 2.72 22.38 11.50
CA PHE A 138 2.08 21.14 11.06
C PHE A 138 0.85 20.84 11.91
N SER A 139 -0.02 19.99 11.42
CA SER A 139 -1.23 19.57 12.14
C SER A 139 -1.29 18.05 12.33
N PHE A 140 -1.89 17.63 13.44
CA PHE A 140 -2.17 16.24 13.72
C PHE A 140 -3.50 16.10 14.46
N PHE A 141 -4.46 15.41 13.88
CA PHE A 141 -5.87 15.41 14.31
C PHE A 141 -6.41 16.84 14.47
N ASN A 142 -6.76 17.23 15.70
CA ASN A 142 -7.28 18.56 16.04
C ASN A 142 -6.21 19.48 16.64
N TYR A 143 -4.94 19.05 16.67
CA TYR A 143 -3.83 19.85 17.17
C TYR A 143 -3.12 20.53 16.01
N ILE A 144 -2.88 21.84 16.14
CA ILE A 144 -2.04 22.62 15.23
C ILE A 144 -0.80 23.03 16.00
N PHE A 145 0.36 22.62 15.52
CA PHE A 145 1.66 22.97 16.06
C PHE A 145 2.21 24.15 15.28
N LEU A 146 2.53 25.24 15.96
CA LEU A 146 3.00 26.48 15.35
C LEU A 146 4.27 26.96 16.01
N GLY A 147 5.31 27.20 15.22
CA GLY A 147 6.58 27.74 15.72
C GLY A 147 6.47 29.21 16.14
N THR A 148 7.17 29.58 17.23
CA THR A 148 7.20 30.96 17.72
C THR A 148 7.91 31.91 16.76
N ASP A 149 8.87 31.41 15.97
CA ASP A 149 9.73 32.23 15.10
C ASP A 149 9.08 32.45 13.70
N ILE A 150 7.80 32.10 13.55
CA ILE A 150 7.01 32.39 12.35
C ILE A 150 6.57 33.84 12.40
N ASN A 151 6.70 34.54 11.26
CA ASN A 151 6.29 35.93 11.12
C ASN A 151 4.79 36.09 11.42
N GLU A 152 4.41 37.08 12.24
CA GLU A 152 3.01 37.35 12.60
C GLU A 152 2.09 37.53 11.39
N LEU A 153 2.57 38.15 10.32
CA LEU A 153 1.80 38.35 9.08
C LEU A 153 1.47 37.05 8.35
N GLU A 154 2.22 35.98 8.61
CA GLU A 154 2.04 34.65 7.98
C GLU A 154 1.30 33.67 8.87
N LYS A 155 1.30 33.87 10.20
CA LYS A 155 0.67 32.96 11.16
C LYS A 155 -0.76 32.62 10.83
N GLU A 156 -1.58 33.61 10.53
CA GLU A 156 -3.01 33.41 10.25
C GLU A 156 -3.23 32.56 8.98
N LYS A 157 -2.42 32.80 7.95
CA LYS A 157 -2.49 32.02 6.69
C LYS A 157 -2.05 30.56 6.91
N ILE A 158 -1.00 30.36 7.69
CA ILE A 158 -0.49 29.03 8.03
C ILE A 158 -1.52 28.28 8.89
N ILE A 159 -2.07 28.91 9.92
CA ILE A 159 -3.13 28.31 10.76
C ILE A 159 -4.34 27.93 9.90
N SER A 160 -4.74 28.79 8.97
CA SER A 160 -5.84 28.50 8.05
C SER A 160 -5.57 27.28 7.17
N HIS A 161 -4.33 27.09 6.70
CA HIS A 161 -3.90 25.90 5.96
C HIS A 161 -3.95 24.65 6.83
N GLU A 162 -3.33 24.67 8.00
CA GLU A 162 -3.30 23.54 8.93
C GLU A 162 -4.69 23.16 9.45
N LEU A 163 -5.57 24.15 9.63
CA LEU A 163 -6.96 23.90 10.02
C LEU A 163 -7.72 23.08 8.97
N ILE A 164 -7.40 23.24 7.70
CA ILE A 164 -8.01 22.41 6.64
C ILE A 164 -7.57 20.96 6.79
N HIS A 165 -6.29 20.69 7.07
CA HIS A 165 -5.81 19.33 7.34
C HIS A 165 -6.55 18.69 8.53
N CYS A 166 -6.77 19.45 9.61
CA CYS A 166 -7.57 19.00 10.75
C CYS A 166 -9.02 18.67 10.34
N LYS A 167 -9.73 19.62 9.68
CA LYS A 167 -11.12 19.46 9.25
C LYS A 167 -11.31 18.30 8.26
N GLN A 168 -10.36 18.09 7.37
CA GLN A 168 -10.39 17.00 6.40
C GLN A 168 -9.90 15.67 6.96
N LYS A 169 -9.44 15.66 8.24
CA LYS A 169 -8.92 14.46 8.93
C LYS A 169 -7.80 13.75 8.16
N HIS A 170 -6.91 14.51 7.54
CA HIS A 170 -5.80 13.98 6.75
C HIS A 170 -4.86 13.07 7.57
N SER A 171 -4.79 13.29 8.90
CA SER A 171 -4.01 12.47 9.82
C SER A 171 -4.47 11.01 9.84
N LEU A 172 -5.77 10.72 9.65
CA LEU A 172 -6.29 9.35 9.58
C LEU A 172 -5.75 8.59 8.37
N ASP A 173 -5.70 9.24 7.21
CA ASP A 173 -5.16 8.62 5.99
C ASP A 173 -3.67 8.27 6.17
N LEU A 174 -2.91 9.18 6.81
CA LEU A 174 -1.49 8.94 7.07
C LEU A 174 -1.29 7.79 8.06
N LEU A 175 -2.10 7.72 9.13
CA LEU A 175 -2.07 6.61 10.09
C LEU A 175 -2.44 5.28 9.43
N PHE A 176 -3.42 5.27 8.54
CA PHE A 176 -3.77 4.09 7.76
C PHE A 176 -2.57 3.56 6.97
N PHE A 177 -1.86 4.42 6.22
CA PHE A 177 -0.66 3.97 5.50
C PHE A 177 0.51 3.63 6.42
N GLU A 178 0.67 4.31 7.57
CA GLU A 178 1.68 3.92 8.56
C GLU A 178 1.38 2.51 9.11
N SER A 179 0.12 2.19 9.41
CA SER A 179 -0.28 0.85 9.86
C SER A 179 0.01 -0.22 8.79
N LEU A 180 -0.32 0.05 7.52
CA LEU A 180 -0.01 -0.86 6.42
C LEU A 180 1.51 -1.06 6.25
N LYS A 181 2.33 -0.02 6.43
CA LYS A 181 3.79 -0.13 6.37
C LYS A 181 4.40 -0.92 7.53
N ILE A 182 3.74 -0.98 8.68
CA ILE A 182 4.15 -1.85 9.79
C ILE A 182 3.86 -3.30 9.44
N LEU A 183 2.65 -3.58 8.91
CA LEU A 183 2.22 -4.94 8.53
C LEU A 183 3.04 -5.49 7.35
N MET A 184 3.31 -4.66 6.35
CA MET A 184 4.06 -5.03 5.14
C MET A 184 5.29 -4.12 4.98
N TRP A 185 6.16 -4.13 5.99
CA TRP A 185 7.35 -3.27 6.06
C TRP A 185 8.29 -3.42 4.86
N PHE A 186 8.32 -4.58 4.24
CA PHE A 186 9.11 -4.93 3.06
C PHE A 186 8.50 -4.42 1.74
N ASN A 187 7.25 -3.88 1.76
CA ASN A 187 6.56 -3.46 0.55
C ASN A 187 6.84 -1.97 0.22
N PRO A 188 7.63 -1.64 -0.79
CA PRO A 188 7.97 -0.26 -1.15
C PRO A 188 6.78 0.52 -1.74
N LEU A 189 5.76 -0.16 -2.27
CA LEU A 189 4.61 0.49 -2.91
C LEU A 189 3.79 1.30 -1.91
N LEU A 190 3.68 0.84 -0.66
CA LEU A 190 2.96 1.55 0.39
C LEU A 190 3.59 2.92 0.71
N TYR A 191 4.91 3.04 0.60
CA TYR A 191 5.61 4.32 0.72
C TYR A 191 5.27 5.26 -0.46
N ILE A 192 5.13 4.71 -1.66
CA ILE A 192 4.71 5.46 -2.84
C ILE A 192 3.27 5.94 -2.66
N TYR A 193 2.35 5.07 -2.23
CA TYR A 193 0.96 5.43 -1.92
C TYR A 193 0.89 6.58 -0.92
N GLN A 194 1.60 6.48 0.20
CA GLN A 194 1.63 7.52 1.22
C GLN A 194 2.17 8.85 0.66
N LYS A 195 3.21 8.81 -0.17
CA LYS A 195 3.72 10.00 -0.85
C LYS A 195 2.69 10.63 -1.77
N ARG A 196 1.90 9.82 -2.51
CA ARG A 196 0.86 10.32 -3.42
C ARG A 196 -0.29 10.94 -2.65
N ILE A 197 -0.78 10.27 -1.59
CA ILE A 197 -1.89 10.80 -0.81
C ILE A 197 -1.51 12.09 -0.08
N THR A 198 -0.31 12.20 0.46
CA THR A 198 0.19 13.46 1.05
C THR A 198 0.17 14.58 0.02
N THR A 199 0.59 14.33 -1.21
CA THR A 199 0.53 15.32 -2.29
C THR A 199 -0.92 15.74 -2.61
N VAL A 200 -1.87 14.80 -2.58
CA VAL A 200 -3.29 15.09 -2.78
C VAL A 200 -3.87 15.90 -1.64
N HIS A 201 -3.44 15.66 -0.40
CA HIS A 201 -3.84 16.46 0.76
C HIS A 201 -3.46 17.94 0.58
N GLU A 202 -2.24 18.20 0.08
CA GLU A 202 -1.81 19.57 -0.24
C GLU A 202 -2.72 20.20 -1.31
N TYR A 203 -3.03 19.47 -2.38
CA TYR A 203 -3.92 19.98 -3.43
C TYR A 203 -5.34 20.27 -2.92
N ILE A 204 -5.87 19.46 -2.00
CA ILE A 204 -7.18 19.71 -1.37
C ILE A 204 -7.12 20.98 -0.54
N SER A 205 -6.08 21.14 0.29
CA SER A 205 -5.91 22.30 1.14
C SER A 205 -5.74 23.59 0.31
N ASP A 206 -4.89 23.55 -0.71
CA ASP A 206 -4.70 24.68 -1.65
C ASP A 206 -6.02 25.05 -2.34
N ALA A 207 -6.76 24.08 -2.84
CA ALA A 207 -8.03 24.32 -3.54
C ALA A 207 -9.13 24.90 -2.64
N ILE A 208 -9.11 24.60 -1.34
CA ILE A 208 -10.05 25.17 -0.38
C ILE A 208 -9.68 26.62 -0.05
N ILE A 209 -8.39 26.90 0.20
CA ILE A 209 -7.89 28.26 0.49
C ILE A 209 -8.19 29.20 -0.67
N LEU A 210 -7.92 28.75 -1.89
CA LEU A 210 -8.13 29.55 -3.10
C LEU A 210 -9.60 29.87 -3.44
N LYS A 211 -10.56 29.39 -2.66
CA LYS A 211 -11.95 29.85 -2.76
C LYS A 211 -12.16 31.25 -2.16
N SER A 212 -11.33 31.62 -1.19
CA SER A 212 -11.44 32.89 -0.43
C SER A 212 -10.20 33.77 -0.52
N ALA A 213 -9.05 33.23 -0.92
CA ALA A 213 -7.78 33.94 -0.98
C ALA A 213 -7.40 34.36 -2.43
N ASP A 214 -6.69 35.48 -2.55
CA ASP A 214 -6.06 35.85 -3.82
C ASP A 214 -5.00 34.86 -4.25
N LYS A 215 -5.13 34.33 -5.48
CA LYS A 215 -4.27 33.29 -6.03
C LYS A 215 -2.79 33.71 -6.08
N LYS A 216 -2.53 34.95 -6.52
CA LYS A 216 -1.17 35.46 -6.68
C LYS A 216 -0.48 35.66 -5.35
N LEU A 217 -1.22 36.22 -4.37
CA LEU A 217 -0.72 36.42 -3.02
C LEU A 217 -0.43 35.09 -2.32
N TYR A 218 -1.31 34.10 -2.48
CA TYR A 218 -1.13 32.76 -1.93
C TYR A 218 0.09 32.06 -2.53
N MET A 219 0.27 32.12 -3.85
CA MET A 219 1.45 31.55 -4.52
C MET A 219 2.75 32.17 -4.01
N ASN A 220 2.79 33.48 -3.84
CA ASN A 220 3.97 34.17 -3.30
C ASN A 220 4.27 33.69 -1.86
N THR A 221 3.26 33.51 -1.02
CA THR A 221 3.44 32.97 0.34
C THR A 221 4.04 31.56 0.29
N LEU A 222 3.58 30.68 -0.59
CA LEU A 222 4.12 29.34 -0.75
C LEU A 222 5.58 29.35 -1.22
N VAL A 223 5.94 30.27 -2.10
CA VAL A 223 7.31 30.42 -2.60
C VAL A 223 8.22 30.96 -1.49
N ASN A 224 7.79 31.97 -0.75
CA ASN A 224 8.56 32.53 0.38
C ASN A 224 8.87 31.49 1.46
N GLN A 225 7.88 30.66 1.83
CA GLN A 225 8.07 29.56 2.78
C GLN A 225 9.17 28.57 2.37
N LEU A 226 9.47 28.47 1.07
CA LEU A 226 10.55 27.61 0.60
C LEU A 226 11.94 28.22 0.85
N PHE A 227 12.07 29.55 0.68
CA PHE A 227 13.35 30.25 0.84
C PHE A 227 13.71 30.54 2.29
N ASP A 228 12.71 30.62 3.21
CA ASP A 228 12.92 30.86 4.62
C ASP A 228 13.42 29.62 5.42
N VAL A 229 13.55 28.47 4.78
CA VAL A 229 14.01 27.25 5.46
C VAL A 229 15.53 27.12 5.37
N GLU A 230 16.24 27.83 6.21
CA GLU A 230 17.68 27.64 6.45
C GLU A 230 17.93 26.32 7.19
N ASN A 231 18.96 25.55 6.77
CA ASN A 231 19.47 24.33 7.43
C ASN A 231 18.67 23.02 7.24
N ILE A 232 18.31 22.66 6.01
CA ILE A 232 17.81 21.32 5.72
C ILE A 232 18.83 20.56 4.86
N SER A 233 19.00 19.25 5.17
CA SER A 233 19.81 18.30 4.39
C SER A 233 19.49 18.40 2.89
N PHE A 234 20.52 18.35 2.05
CA PHE A 234 20.46 18.50 0.58
C PHE A 234 19.35 17.65 -0.08
N VAL A 235 19.19 16.39 0.34
CA VAL A 235 18.16 15.48 -0.18
C VAL A 235 16.73 15.98 0.14
N ASN A 236 16.51 16.53 1.33
CA ASN A 236 15.21 17.07 1.73
C ASN A 236 14.83 18.34 0.96
N GLN A 237 15.79 19.14 0.53
CA GLN A 237 15.52 20.32 -0.29
C GLN A 237 14.95 19.93 -1.68
N PHE A 238 15.58 19.00 -2.39
CA PHE A 238 15.07 18.53 -3.69
C PHE A 238 13.63 18.00 -3.60
N TYR A 239 13.31 17.27 -2.52
CA TYR A 239 11.97 16.76 -2.33
C TYR A 239 10.94 17.87 -2.10
N LYS A 240 11.25 18.85 -1.24
CA LYS A 240 10.37 20.01 -0.98
C LYS A 240 10.16 20.85 -2.22
N HIS A 241 11.22 21.13 -3.00
CA HIS A 241 11.13 21.81 -4.27
C HIS A 241 10.23 21.08 -5.28
N SER A 242 10.33 19.76 -5.37
CA SER A 242 9.47 18.94 -6.22
C SER A 242 8.00 18.99 -5.80
N GLN A 243 7.70 18.96 -4.51
CA GLN A 243 6.33 19.06 -3.99
C GLN A 243 5.74 20.45 -4.26
N LEU A 244 6.48 21.50 -3.96
CA LEU A 244 6.03 22.87 -4.22
C LEU A 244 5.76 23.09 -5.71
N LYS A 245 6.65 22.67 -6.60
CA LYS A 245 6.44 22.75 -8.05
C LYS A 245 5.13 22.08 -8.46
N LYS A 246 4.80 20.91 -7.91
CA LYS A 246 3.54 20.20 -8.18
C LYS A 246 2.32 20.99 -7.66
N ARG A 247 2.40 21.58 -6.46
CA ARG A 247 1.34 22.44 -5.91
C ARG A 247 1.09 23.63 -6.81
N ILE A 248 2.14 24.38 -7.17
CA ILE A 248 2.03 25.54 -8.05
C ILE A 248 1.42 25.17 -9.41
N MET A 249 1.87 24.06 -10.02
CA MET A 249 1.29 23.57 -11.27
C MET A 249 -0.20 23.26 -11.13
N MET A 250 -0.63 22.65 -10.02
CA MET A 250 -2.05 22.36 -9.82
C MET A 250 -2.88 23.59 -9.48
N ILE A 251 -2.32 24.55 -8.76
CA ILE A 251 -2.95 25.86 -8.49
C ILE A 251 -3.17 26.66 -9.78
N THR A 252 -2.20 26.62 -10.71
CA THR A 252 -2.31 27.35 -11.98
C THR A 252 -3.19 26.66 -13.01
N LYS A 253 -3.45 25.37 -12.84
CA LYS A 253 -4.24 24.56 -13.75
C LYS A 253 -5.73 24.96 -13.70
N GLU A 254 -6.35 25.02 -14.88
CA GLU A 254 -7.80 25.15 -15.00
C GLU A 254 -8.52 23.91 -14.44
N LYS A 255 -9.75 24.14 -13.93
CA LYS A 255 -10.56 23.03 -13.43
C LYS A 255 -10.84 22.02 -14.53
N SER A 256 -10.61 20.74 -14.24
CA SER A 256 -10.87 19.66 -15.17
C SER A 256 -12.37 19.57 -15.50
N ASN A 257 -12.69 19.39 -16.78
CA ASN A 257 -14.06 19.20 -17.25
C ASN A 257 -14.68 17.94 -16.57
N LYS A 258 -15.97 18.03 -16.22
CA LYS A 258 -16.72 16.93 -15.62
C LYS A 258 -16.68 15.64 -16.45
N MET A 259 -16.63 15.73 -17.78
CA MET A 259 -16.48 14.59 -18.68
C MET A 259 -15.22 13.76 -18.38
N LYS A 260 -14.14 14.38 -17.90
CA LYS A 260 -12.90 13.65 -17.53
C LYS A 260 -13.07 12.74 -16.31
N GLN A 261 -14.20 12.79 -15.62
CA GLN A 261 -14.53 11.84 -14.57
C GLN A 261 -14.75 10.42 -15.12
N THR A 262 -15.10 10.27 -16.41
CA THR A 262 -15.20 8.95 -17.06
C THR A 262 -13.88 8.17 -17.04
N LYS A 263 -12.74 8.84 -16.81
CA LYS A 263 -11.44 8.17 -16.61
C LYS A 263 -11.43 7.20 -15.43
N TYR A 264 -12.26 7.44 -14.39
CA TYR A 264 -12.38 6.50 -13.27
C TYR A 264 -13.07 5.19 -13.70
N LEU A 265 -13.81 5.18 -14.82
CA LEU A 265 -14.42 3.97 -15.37
C LEU A 265 -13.37 2.95 -15.85
N LEU A 266 -12.16 3.42 -16.17
CA LEU A 266 -11.02 2.55 -16.52
C LEU A 266 -10.65 1.56 -15.39
N LEU A 267 -11.09 1.84 -14.16
CA LEU A 267 -10.99 0.92 -13.02
C LEU A 267 -11.76 -0.39 -13.27
N VAL A 268 -12.90 -0.34 -13.97
CA VAL A 268 -13.78 -1.53 -14.19
C VAL A 268 -13.07 -2.64 -14.97
N PRO A 269 -12.48 -2.40 -16.15
CA PRO A 269 -11.76 -3.44 -16.86
C PRO A 269 -10.52 -3.93 -16.13
N ILE A 270 -9.85 -3.05 -15.36
CA ILE A 270 -8.70 -3.43 -14.54
C ILE A 270 -9.12 -4.36 -13.40
N LEU A 271 -10.19 -4.04 -12.67
CA LEU A 271 -10.75 -4.92 -11.65
C LEU A 271 -11.19 -6.27 -12.24
N ALA A 272 -11.85 -6.24 -13.40
CA ALA A 272 -12.24 -7.47 -14.10
C ALA A 272 -11.03 -8.34 -14.47
N SER A 273 -9.94 -7.72 -14.96
CA SER A 273 -8.71 -8.46 -15.28
C SER A 273 -8.01 -9.03 -14.04
N MET A 274 -8.04 -8.30 -12.92
CA MET A 274 -7.50 -8.79 -11.64
C MET A 274 -8.32 -9.98 -11.12
N LEU A 275 -9.64 -9.91 -11.15
CA LEU A 275 -10.52 -11.02 -10.75
C LEU A 275 -10.35 -12.25 -11.67
N PHE A 276 -10.18 -12.02 -12.97
CA PHE A 276 -9.87 -13.10 -13.90
C PHE A 276 -8.53 -13.75 -13.59
N TYR A 277 -7.51 -12.96 -13.33
CA TYR A 277 -6.19 -13.47 -12.94
C TYR A 277 -6.24 -14.30 -11.65
N THR A 278 -6.94 -13.84 -10.61
CA THR A 278 -7.08 -14.63 -9.35
C THR A 278 -7.83 -15.93 -9.57
N ALA A 279 -8.87 -15.93 -10.41
CA ALA A 279 -9.63 -17.15 -10.76
C ALA A 279 -8.74 -18.19 -11.47
N CYS A 280 -7.92 -17.77 -12.43
CA CYS A 280 -6.99 -18.66 -13.15
C CYS A 280 -5.85 -19.19 -12.26
N SER A 281 -5.31 -18.37 -11.37
CA SER A 281 -4.20 -18.75 -10.47
C SER A 281 -4.63 -19.84 -9.49
N ASN A 282 -5.85 -19.75 -8.94
CA ASN A 282 -6.36 -20.73 -7.98
C ASN A 282 -6.69 -22.08 -8.62
N THR A 283 -7.17 -22.09 -9.88
CA THR A 283 -7.45 -23.34 -10.59
C THR A 283 -6.21 -24.21 -10.72
N LYS A 284 -5.05 -23.59 -10.96
CA LYS A 284 -3.78 -24.31 -11.07
C LYS A 284 -3.37 -24.96 -9.73
N ASN A 285 -3.59 -24.27 -8.63
CA ASN A 285 -3.29 -24.81 -7.30
C ASN A 285 -4.24 -25.96 -6.89
N GLU A 286 -5.54 -25.89 -7.26
CA GLU A 286 -6.48 -26.96 -6.99
C GLU A 286 -6.19 -28.23 -7.83
N ILE A 287 -5.76 -28.07 -9.08
CA ILE A 287 -5.39 -29.19 -9.94
C ILE A 287 -4.16 -29.90 -9.35
N ILE A 288 -3.11 -29.14 -9.00
CA ILE A 288 -1.91 -29.70 -8.38
C ILE A 288 -2.24 -30.40 -7.06
N LYS A 289 -3.13 -29.80 -6.25
CA LYS A 289 -3.55 -30.42 -4.97
C LYS A 289 -4.30 -31.73 -5.18
N LYS A 290 -5.17 -31.81 -6.17
CA LYS A 290 -5.90 -33.05 -6.53
C LYS A 290 -5.00 -34.13 -7.12
N GLU A 291 -4.07 -33.76 -7.99
CA GLU A 291 -3.10 -34.70 -8.55
C GLU A 291 -2.19 -35.29 -7.46
N VAL A 292 -1.76 -34.47 -6.49
CA VAL A 292 -0.97 -34.93 -5.34
C VAL A 292 -1.83 -35.82 -4.41
N GLU A 293 -3.10 -35.47 -4.18
CA GLU A 293 -4.01 -36.25 -3.35
C GLU A 293 -4.37 -37.59 -4.00
N GLU A 294 -4.59 -37.63 -5.34
CA GLU A 294 -4.78 -38.88 -6.09
C GLU A 294 -3.53 -39.77 -6.08
N THR A 295 -2.32 -39.21 -6.23
CA THR A 295 -1.07 -39.98 -6.17
C THR A 295 -0.75 -40.51 -4.78
N VAL A 296 -1.15 -39.78 -3.73
CA VAL A 296 -1.01 -40.24 -2.32
C VAL A 296 -2.01 -41.36 -1.99
N ILE A 297 -3.27 -41.26 -2.48
CA ILE A 297 -4.31 -42.29 -2.28
C ILE A 297 -3.91 -43.58 -3.01
N GLU A 298 -3.41 -43.50 -4.25
CA GLU A 298 -2.97 -44.67 -5.02
C GLU A 298 -1.75 -45.36 -4.43
N SER A 299 -0.88 -44.60 -3.70
CA SER A 299 0.24 -45.19 -2.95
C SER A 299 -0.16 -45.80 -1.60
N THR A 300 -1.32 -45.44 -1.02
CA THR A 300 -1.80 -45.95 0.26
C THR A 300 -2.70 -47.19 0.11
N GLU A 301 -3.28 -47.47 -1.08
CA GLU A 301 -4.01 -48.73 -1.31
C GLU A 301 -3.11 -49.96 -1.39
N THR A 302 -1.78 -49.81 -1.40
CA THR A 302 -0.82 -50.92 -1.46
C THR A 302 -0.21 -51.28 -0.11
N ASP A 303 -0.41 -50.52 0.97
CA ASP A 303 0.09 -50.86 2.31
C ASP A 303 -0.95 -50.50 3.37
N GLU A 304 -1.71 -51.54 3.83
CA GLU A 304 -2.49 -51.48 5.04
C GLU A 304 -1.54 -51.45 6.25
N THR A 305 -1.16 -50.24 6.72
CA THR A 305 -0.92 -49.94 8.16
C THR A 305 -0.34 -48.52 8.32
N GLU A 306 -1.01 -47.76 9.15
CA GLU A 306 -0.72 -46.42 9.69
C GLU A 306 -1.41 -45.23 8.98
N ALA A 307 -2.48 -44.80 9.65
CA ALA A 307 -3.17 -43.53 9.36
C ALA A 307 -2.27 -42.33 9.72
N VAL A 308 -1.57 -41.81 8.72
CA VAL A 308 -0.96 -40.49 8.80
C VAL A 308 -1.98 -39.50 8.25
N GLU A 309 -2.26 -38.43 8.98
CA GLU A 309 -3.20 -37.39 8.56
C GLU A 309 -2.73 -36.77 7.23
N VAL A 310 -3.51 -37.03 6.18
CA VAL A 310 -3.23 -36.65 4.79
C VAL A 310 -3.17 -35.14 4.59
N GLU A 311 -3.73 -34.34 5.52
CA GLU A 311 -3.74 -32.87 5.45
C GLU A 311 -2.35 -32.25 5.63
N ASP A 312 -1.51 -32.79 6.49
CA ASP A 312 -0.18 -32.22 6.78
C ASP A 312 0.81 -32.46 5.63
N ILE A 313 0.69 -33.58 4.91
CA ILE A 313 1.58 -33.91 3.78
C ILE A 313 1.29 -33.04 2.53
N VAL A 314 0.02 -32.70 2.31
CA VAL A 314 -0.41 -31.90 1.16
C VAL A 314 0.03 -30.44 1.30
N GLU A 315 0.10 -29.91 2.51
CA GLU A 315 0.53 -28.53 2.76
C GLU A 315 2.05 -28.36 2.59
N GLU A 316 2.83 -29.37 2.97
CA GLU A 316 4.31 -29.37 2.86
C GLU A 316 4.79 -29.50 1.40
N VAL A 317 4.14 -30.33 0.59
CA VAL A 317 4.52 -30.55 -0.82
C VAL A 317 4.21 -29.34 -1.72
N ILE A 318 3.22 -28.51 -1.34
CA ILE A 318 2.87 -27.29 -2.12
C ILE A 318 3.84 -26.12 -1.83
N GLU A 319 4.47 -26.08 -0.64
CA GLU A 319 5.44 -25.02 -0.30
C GLU A 319 6.81 -25.21 -0.97
N ASP A 320 7.21 -26.43 -1.31
CA ASP A 320 8.58 -26.73 -1.76
C ASP A 320 8.77 -26.96 -3.28
N VAL A 321 7.76 -26.70 -4.12
CA VAL A 321 7.96 -26.77 -5.56
C VAL A 321 8.69 -25.52 -6.06
N PRO A 322 10.00 -25.57 -6.31
CA PRO A 322 10.76 -24.42 -6.77
C PRO A 322 10.29 -24.01 -8.18
N PHE A 323 10.15 -22.73 -8.39
CA PHE A 323 9.74 -22.05 -9.64
C PHE A 323 10.72 -22.25 -10.82
N THR A 324 11.68 -23.17 -10.72
CA THR A 324 12.79 -23.35 -11.65
C THR A 324 12.58 -24.42 -12.73
N ILE A 325 11.39 -25.01 -12.88
CA ILE A 325 11.14 -26.02 -13.92
C ILE A 325 10.27 -25.44 -15.07
N ILE A 326 10.59 -24.25 -15.57
CA ILE A 326 10.10 -23.77 -16.87
C ILE A 326 11.22 -22.96 -17.54
N GLU A 327 12.35 -23.57 -17.76
CA GLU A 327 13.33 -23.15 -18.77
C GLU A 327 13.83 -24.40 -19.49
N ASP A 328 13.07 -24.85 -20.49
CA ASP A 328 13.57 -25.55 -21.67
C ASP A 328 12.35 -25.86 -22.57
N VAL A 329 11.92 -24.87 -23.32
CA VAL A 329 11.12 -25.09 -24.53
C VAL A 329 12.10 -25.18 -25.67
N PRO A 330 12.29 -26.35 -26.34
CA PRO A 330 13.13 -26.42 -27.53
C PRO A 330 12.47 -25.63 -28.65
N VAL A 331 13.23 -24.66 -29.17
CA VAL A 331 12.94 -23.94 -30.41
C VAL A 331 13.03 -24.94 -31.57
N PHE A 332 11.93 -25.14 -32.29
CA PHE A 332 11.91 -25.58 -33.67
C PHE A 332 11.30 -24.49 -34.54
#